data_4b1a314af758984cdf1fb0f36e2fa72b
#
_entry.id   4b1a314af758984cdf1fb0f36e2fa72b
#
_cell.length_a   1.000
_cell.length_b   1.000
_cell.length_c   1.000
_cell.angle_alpha   90.00
_cell.angle_beta   90.00
_cell.angle_gamma   90.00
#
_symmetry.space_group_name_H-M   'P 1'
#
loop_
_entity.id
_entity.type
_entity.pdbx_description
1 polymer ?
#
loop_
_entity_poly.entity_id
_entity_poly.type
_entity_poly.pdbx_seq_one_letter_code
_entity_poly.pdbx_strand_id
1 'polypeptide(L)'
;GDQINIVAITSNGKKPTWKSSNSSIASVDAYGKVTAKKAGTVKITAKIKDAEAYCTVTVNKTKISLNVTSASIERGEKLKLTATTSNNSVVTWKSSKKSIATVDQNGNVTGIKPGETIITATADKSSVTCKVKVKYPVITLDKTSITLYRGQKAQLSASVSSGIPPVWKSNKKSVAVVDENGTVTA
;
A
#
# COMPACT_ATOMS: atom_id res chain seq x y z
N GLY A 1 11.18 19.24 1.08
CA GLY A 1 11.40 20.03 -0.08
C GLY A 1 12.85 20.22 -0.46
N ASP A 2 13.18 19.84 -1.70
CA ASP A 2 14.51 20.05 -2.25
C ASP A 2 14.87 21.53 -2.24
N GLN A 3 16.16 21.82 -2.11
CA GLN A 3 16.70 23.18 -2.10
C GLN A 3 17.80 23.32 -3.14
N ILE A 4 17.77 24.45 -3.87
CA ILE A 4 18.82 24.82 -4.81
C ILE A 4 19.20 26.30 -4.58
N ASN A 5 20.44 26.66 -4.87
CA ASN A 5 20.88 28.04 -4.84
C ASN A 5 20.97 28.60 -6.28
N ILE A 6 20.32 29.74 -6.50
CA ILE A 6 20.43 30.53 -7.73
C ILE A 6 21.36 31.70 -7.44
N VAL A 7 22.35 31.87 -8.24
CA VAL A 7 23.30 33.00 -8.13
C VAL A 7 22.98 34.05 -9.21
N ALA A 8 22.88 35.30 -8.82
CA ALA A 8 22.76 36.42 -9.74
C ALA A 8 24.02 37.32 -9.61
N ILE A 9 24.65 37.59 -10.74
CA ILE A 9 25.81 38.50 -10.85
C ILE A 9 25.30 39.81 -11.42
N THR A 10 25.63 40.91 -10.75
CA THR A 10 25.27 42.27 -11.17
C THR A 10 26.52 43.03 -11.57
N SER A 11 26.51 43.75 -12.73
CA SER A 11 27.65 44.48 -13.24
C SER A 11 28.14 45.62 -12.32
N ASN A 12 27.28 46.10 -11.43
CA ASN A 12 27.57 47.18 -10.49
C ASN A 12 27.82 46.72 -9.05
N GLY A 13 27.94 45.40 -8.82
CA GLY A 13 28.21 44.78 -7.50
C GLY A 13 27.06 44.88 -6.51
N LYS A 14 25.88 45.43 -6.87
CA LYS A 14 24.72 45.52 -5.96
C LYS A 14 24.07 44.15 -5.76
N LYS A 15 23.69 43.84 -4.53
CA LYS A 15 22.93 42.63 -4.22
C LYS A 15 21.50 42.74 -4.78
N PRO A 16 21.01 41.74 -5.52
CA PRO A 16 19.65 41.73 -6.02
C PRO A 16 18.67 41.42 -4.90
N THR A 17 17.43 41.85 -5.07
CA THR A 17 16.26 41.35 -4.31
C THR A 17 15.67 40.17 -5.07
N TRP A 18 15.19 39.17 -4.33
CA TRP A 18 14.63 37.96 -4.89
C TRP A 18 13.13 37.87 -4.69
N LYS A 19 12.40 37.40 -5.69
CA LYS A 19 10.95 37.19 -5.63
C LYS A 19 10.54 35.92 -6.37
N SER A 20 9.67 35.12 -5.75
CA SER A 20 8.99 34.03 -6.44
C SER A 20 7.63 34.51 -6.96
N SER A 21 7.28 34.11 -8.18
CA SER A 21 5.95 34.37 -8.74
C SER A 21 4.83 33.61 -8.00
N ASN A 22 5.17 32.50 -7.32
CA ASN A 22 4.26 31.76 -6.45
C ASN A 22 5.03 31.02 -5.34
N SER A 23 5.10 31.64 -4.18
CA SER A 23 5.82 31.10 -3.01
C SER A 23 5.19 29.85 -2.39
N SER A 24 3.95 29.47 -2.79
CA SER A 24 3.34 28.20 -2.41
C SER A 24 3.87 27.00 -3.23
N ILE A 25 4.42 27.25 -4.42
CA ILE A 25 5.08 26.24 -5.28
C ILE A 25 6.54 26.14 -4.90
N ALA A 26 7.28 27.29 -4.94
CA ALA A 26 8.63 27.37 -4.44
C ALA A 26 8.89 28.77 -3.88
N SER A 27 9.52 28.87 -2.72
CA SER A 27 9.96 30.12 -2.11
C SER A 27 11.42 30.39 -2.40
N VAL A 28 11.82 31.64 -2.35
CA VAL A 28 13.23 32.05 -2.45
C VAL A 28 13.55 32.97 -1.27
N ASP A 29 14.73 32.83 -0.68
CA ASP A 29 15.22 33.72 0.36
C ASP A 29 16.05 34.90 -0.18
N ALA A 30 16.56 35.75 0.71
CA ALA A 30 17.36 36.93 0.37
C ALA A 30 18.71 36.61 -0.28
N TYR A 31 19.14 35.34 -0.22
CA TYR A 31 20.41 34.86 -0.75
C TYR A 31 20.28 34.07 -2.04
N GLY A 32 19.06 33.94 -2.60
CA GLY A 32 18.77 33.18 -3.79
C GLY A 32 18.58 31.67 -3.54
N LYS A 33 18.43 31.25 -2.28
CA LYS A 33 18.14 29.86 -1.94
C LYS A 33 16.66 29.57 -2.19
N VAL A 34 16.38 28.71 -3.16
CA VAL A 34 15.04 28.29 -3.53
C VAL A 34 14.67 27.02 -2.80
N THR A 35 13.49 26.98 -2.20
CA THR A 35 12.94 25.80 -1.52
C THR A 35 11.65 25.33 -2.22
N ALA A 36 11.65 24.10 -2.74
CA ALA A 36 10.49 23.47 -3.36
C ALA A 36 9.44 23.11 -2.30
N LYS A 37 8.15 23.38 -2.57
CA LYS A 37 7.03 23.15 -1.63
C LYS A 37 5.88 22.33 -2.24
N LYS A 38 5.54 22.58 -3.50
CA LYS A 38 4.42 21.95 -4.19
C LYS A 38 4.76 21.81 -5.68
N ALA A 39 4.30 20.74 -6.31
CA ALA A 39 4.46 20.55 -7.75
C ALA A 39 3.85 21.70 -8.54
N GLY A 40 4.57 22.15 -9.56
CA GLY A 40 4.22 23.26 -10.43
C GLY A 40 5.44 23.99 -10.96
N THR A 41 5.22 25.05 -11.74
CA THR A 41 6.29 25.86 -12.33
C THR A 41 6.16 27.31 -11.84
N VAL A 42 7.28 27.90 -11.47
CA VAL A 42 7.34 29.31 -11.01
C VAL A 42 8.54 30.02 -11.65
N LYS A 43 8.45 31.34 -11.73
CA LYS A 43 9.59 32.22 -12.03
C LYS A 43 10.19 32.73 -10.72
N ILE A 44 11.48 32.60 -10.57
CA ILE A 44 12.28 33.22 -9.51
C ILE A 44 13.00 34.41 -10.14
N THR A 45 12.67 35.60 -9.70
CA THR A 45 13.22 36.85 -10.27
C THR A 45 14.25 37.43 -9.32
N ALA A 46 15.41 37.76 -9.86
CA ALA A 46 16.42 38.61 -9.21
C ALA A 46 16.30 40.03 -9.79
N LYS A 47 16.18 41.07 -8.95
CA LYS A 47 15.97 42.44 -9.36
C LYS A 47 16.88 43.40 -8.64
N ILE A 48 17.46 44.34 -9.40
CA ILE A 48 18.07 45.59 -8.94
C ILE A 48 17.27 46.77 -9.51
N LYS A 49 17.60 48.02 -9.15
CA LYS A 49 16.80 49.23 -9.50
C LYS A 49 16.38 49.27 -10.98
N ASP A 50 17.33 49.04 -11.91
CA ASP A 50 17.15 49.28 -13.36
C ASP A 50 17.25 47.99 -14.20
N ALA A 51 17.32 46.80 -13.58
CA ALA A 51 17.43 45.53 -14.28
C ALA A 51 16.84 44.36 -13.50
N GLU A 52 16.29 43.40 -14.22
CA GLU A 52 15.83 42.14 -13.66
C GLU A 52 16.12 40.94 -14.57
N ALA A 53 16.32 39.80 -13.97
CA ALA A 53 16.44 38.52 -14.65
C ALA A 53 15.63 37.47 -13.89
N TYR A 54 15.21 36.42 -14.59
CA TYR A 54 14.46 35.34 -13.96
C TYR A 54 14.96 33.96 -14.34
N CYS A 55 14.76 33.04 -13.44
CA CYS A 55 14.93 31.59 -13.63
C CYS A 55 13.60 30.90 -13.54
N THR A 56 13.29 30.02 -14.48
CA THR A 56 12.10 29.17 -14.38
C THR A 56 12.44 27.91 -13.57
N VAL A 57 11.73 27.71 -12.46
CA VAL A 57 11.89 26.54 -11.59
C VAL A 57 10.67 25.66 -11.69
N THR A 58 10.86 24.38 -12.04
CA THR A 58 9.80 23.38 -12.09
C THR A 58 9.98 22.42 -10.92
N VAL A 59 8.97 22.34 -10.07
CA VAL A 59 8.85 21.34 -8.99
C VAL A 59 8.02 20.18 -9.50
N ASN A 60 8.62 19.02 -9.64
CA ASN A 60 7.94 17.82 -10.12
C ASN A 60 7.03 17.22 -9.06
N LYS A 61 5.98 16.50 -9.49
CA LYS A 61 5.21 15.62 -8.59
C LYS A 61 6.08 14.48 -8.13
N THR A 62 5.95 14.11 -6.85
CA THR A 62 6.57 12.90 -6.31
C THR A 62 6.05 11.68 -7.09
N LYS A 63 6.96 10.86 -7.62
CA LYS A 63 6.64 9.56 -8.22
C LYS A 63 6.71 8.50 -7.13
N ILE A 64 5.73 7.61 -7.10
CA ILE A 64 5.69 6.46 -6.19
C ILE A 64 5.66 5.20 -7.05
N SER A 65 6.47 4.20 -6.69
CA SER A 65 6.47 2.88 -7.31
C SER A 65 6.26 1.81 -6.24
N LEU A 66 5.47 0.78 -6.56
CA LEU A 66 5.28 -0.40 -5.72
C LEU A 66 6.04 -1.59 -6.29
N ASN A 67 6.52 -2.48 -5.41
CA ASN A 67 7.07 -3.78 -5.81
C ASN A 67 6.01 -4.68 -6.46
N VAL A 68 4.73 -4.54 -6.08
CA VAL A 68 3.60 -5.35 -6.55
C VAL A 68 2.36 -4.47 -6.68
N THR A 69 1.65 -4.59 -7.80
CA THR A 69 0.39 -3.86 -8.07
C THR A 69 -0.87 -4.73 -7.94
N SER A 70 -0.69 -6.07 -7.89
CA SER A 70 -1.77 -7.04 -7.66
C SER A 70 -1.21 -8.27 -6.96
N ALA A 71 -1.95 -8.81 -5.98
CA ALA A 71 -1.57 -10.01 -5.25
C ALA A 71 -2.79 -10.80 -4.79
N SER A 72 -2.59 -12.13 -4.60
CA SER A 72 -3.57 -13.02 -3.97
C SER A 72 -2.94 -13.68 -2.76
N ILE A 73 -3.61 -13.62 -1.61
CA ILE A 73 -3.15 -14.18 -0.34
C ILE A 73 -4.26 -15.01 0.31
N GLU A 74 -3.88 -15.90 1.22
CA GLU A 74 -4.82 -16.65 2.06
C GLU A 74 -5.22 -15.85 3.30
N ARG A 75 -6.26 -16.29 3.99
CA ARG A 75 -6.62 -15.74 5.30
C ARG A 75 -5.48 -15.98 6.30
N GLY A 76 -5.06 -14.93 7.03
CA GLY A 76 -3.93 -14.97 7.98
C GLY A 76 -2.56 -14.79 7.33
N GLU A 77 -2.45 -14.98 6.01
CA GLU A 77 -1.19 -14.77 5.29
C GLU A 77 -0.78 -13.30 5.28
N LYS A 78 0.52 -13.07 5.30
CA LYS A 78 1.13 -11.74 5.24
C LYS A 78 1.83 -11.51 3.90
N LEU A 79 1.60 -10.34 3.31
CA LEU A 79 2.25 -9.86 2.10
C LEU A 79 3.01 -8.58 2.42
N LYS A 80 4.30 -8.52 2.07
CA LYS A 80 5.10 -7.29 2.19
C LYS A 80 4.96 -6.45 0.91
N LEU A 81 4.34 -5.27 1.03
CA LEU A 81 4.40 -4.22 0.03
C LEU A 81 5.52 -3.25 0.38
N THR A 82 6.34 -2.91 -0.62
CA THR A 82 7.36 -1.87 -0.52
C THR A 82 7.06 -0.78 -1.54
N ALA A 83 7.18 0.46 -1.10
CA ALA A 83 7.02 1.62 -1.95
C ALA A 83 8.31 2.45 -1.96
N THR A 84 8.72 2.90 -3.14
CA THR A 84 9.82 3.85 -3.33
C THR A 84 9.27 5.17 -3.83
N THR A 85 9.85 6.27 -3.39
CA THR A 85 9.47 7.63 -3.81
C THR A 85 10.66 8.34 -4.43
N SER A 86 10.42 9.18 -5.46
CA SER A 86 11.49 9.90 -6.19
C SER A 86 12.27 10.92 -5.36
N ASN A 87 11.79 11.25 -4.15
CA ASN A 87 12.35 12.27 -3.26
C ASN A 87 12.51 11.77 -1.82
N ASN A 88 12.50 10.45 -1.60
CA ASN A 88 12.60 9.81 -0.28
C ASN A 88 11.52 10.24 0.74
N SER A 89 10.39 10.79 0.28
CA SER A 89 9.28 11.12 1.16
C SER A 89 8.68 9.87 1.81
N VAL A 90 8.27 10.02 3.07
CA VAL A 90 7.63 8.95 3.84
C VAL A 90 6.30 8.55 3.21
N VAL A 91 6.08 7.25 3.06
CA VAL A 91 4.86 6.68 2.51
C VAL A 91 3.88 6.34 3.64
N THR A 92 2.62 6.69 3.45
CA THR A 92 1.50 6.27 4.30
C THR A 92 0.66 5.23 3.58
N TRP A 93 0.13 4.27 4.32
CA TRP A 93 -0.61 3.13 3.80
C TRP A 93 -2.07 3.14 4.25
N LYS A 94 -2.98 2.75 3.36
CA LYS A 94 -4.41 2.63 3.68
C LYS A 94 -5.03 1.45 2.94
N SER A 95 -5.83 0.67 3.64
CA SER A 95 -6.72 -0.34 3.04
C SER A 95 -8.11 0.27 2.81
N SER A 96 -8.70 0.03 1.64
CA SER A 96 -10.07 0.46 1.32
C SER A 96 -11.13 -0.35 2.08
N LYS A 97 -10.82 -1.62 2.43
CA LYS A 97 -11.70 -2.53 3.19
C LYS A 97 -10.88 -3.30 4.22
N LYS A 98 -10.71 -2.74 5.41
CA LYS A 98 -9.94 -3.37 6.51
C LYS A 98 -10.52 -4.72 6.97
N SER A 99 -11.81 -4.96 6.75
CA SER A 99 -12.45 -6.25 7.02
C SER A 99 -11.98 -7.39 6.10
N ILE A 100 -11.42 -7.06 4.92
CA ILE A 100 -10.88 -8.04 3.97
C ILE A 100 -9.38 -8.19 4.15
N ALA A 101 -8.62 -7.10 4.17
CA ALA A 101 -7.21 -7.11 4.53
C ALA A 101 -6.81 -5.78 5.18
N THR A 102 -5.92 -5.85 6.15
CA THR A 102 -5.31 -4.69 6.81
C THR A 102 -3.92 -4.43 6.24
N VAL A 103 -3.41 -3.22 6.44
CA VAL A 103 -2.02 -2.85 6.15
C VAL A 103 -1.49 -2.01 7.31
N ASP A 104 -0.26 -2.29 7.74
CA ASP A 104 0.43 -1.50 8.77
C ASP A 104 1.26 -0.36 8.15
N GLN A 105 1.90 0.46 9.01
CA GLN A 105 2.76 1.58 8.62
C GLN A 105 4.00 1.14 7.83
N ASN A 106 4.41 -0.12 7.95
CA ASN A 106 5.56 -0.68 7.27
C ASN A 106 5.19 -1.35 5.93
N GLY A 107 3.91 -1.33 5.53
CA GLY A 107 3.43 -1.96 4.30
C GLY A 107 3.22 -3.48 4.44
N ASN A 108 3.12 -4.04 5.64
CA ASN A 108 2.74 -5.43 5.83
C ASN A 108 1.22 -5.54 5.71
N VAL A 109 0.76 -6.25 4.70
CA VAL A 109 -0.66 -6.56 4.45
C VAL A 109 -0.99 -7.89 5.08
N THR A 110 -2.12 -7.98 5.81
CA THR A 110 -2.61 -9.24 6.41
C THR A 110 -4.01 -9.53 5.90
N GLY A 111 -4.23 -10.74 5.36
CA GLY A 111 -5.53 -11.23 4.91
C GLY A 111 -6.45 -11.54 6.11
N ILE A 112 -7.66 -10.99 6.14
CA ILE A 112 -8.63 -11.15 7.25
C ILE A 112 -9.82 -12.02 6.84
N LYS A 113 -10.44 -11.71 5.70
CA LYS A 113 -11.65 -12.37 5.21
C LYS A 113 -11.59 -12.47 3.68
N PRO A 114 -12.11 -13.55 3.08
CA PRO A 114 -12.20 -13.66 1.62
C PRO A 114 -12.88 -12.46 0.97
N GLY A 115 -12.33 -12.01 -0.16
CA GLY A 115 -12.82 -10.85 -0.91
C GLY A 115 -11.68 -10.04 -1.54
N GLU A 116 -12.01 -8.87 -2.06
CA GLU A 116 -11.05 -7.97 -2.71
C GLU A 116 -11.02 -6.60 -2.02
N THR A 117 -9.82 -6.07 -1.87
CA THR A 117 -9.55 -4.74 -1.32
C THR A 117 -8.43 -4.05 -2.10
N ILE A 118 -8.36 -2.73 -1.98
CA ILE A 118 -7.29 -1.92 -2.55
C ILE A 118 -6.43 -1.39 -1.41
N ILE A 119 -5.13 -1.64 -1.47
CA ILE A 119 -4.13 -1.02 -0.62
C ILE A 119 -3.54 0.16 -1.36
N THR A 120 -3.59 1.34 -0.74
CA THR A 120 -3.08 2.60 -1.31
C THR A 120 -1.84 3.05 -0.54
N ALA A 121 -0.78 3.33 -1.27
CA ALA A 121 0.42 4.01 -0.79
C ALA A 121 0.36 5.48 -1.21
N THR A 122 0.55 6.41 -0.28
CA THR A 122 0.47 7.86 -0.53
C THR A 122 1.70 8.57 0.01
N ALA A 123 2.27 9.48 -0.77
CA ALA A 123 3.33 10.41 -0.36
C ALA A 123 3.16 11.73 -1.14
N ASP A 124 3.29 12.89 -0.47
CA ASP A 124 3.24 14.23 -1.09
C ASP A 124 2.05 14.43 -2.05
N LYS A 125 0.86 13.95 -1.69
CA LYS A 125 -0.37 14.01 -2.52
C LYS A 125 -0.32 13.18 -3.80
N SER A 126 0.71 12.36 -4.01
CA SER A 126 0.74 11.30 -5.03
C SER A 126 0.32 9.98 -4.41
N SER A 127 -0.28 9.09 -5.18
CA SER A 127 -0.70 7.78 -4.70
C SER A 127 -0.58 6.72 -5.77
N VAL A 128 -0.33 5.48 -5.34
CA VAL A 128 -0.37 4.27 -6.15
C VAL A 128 -1.11 3.18 -5.39
N THR A 129 -1.63 2.19 -6.10
CA THR A 129 -2.48 1.16 -5.50
C THR A 129 -2.01 -0.24 -5.82
N CYS A 130 -2.26 -1.16 -4.87
CA CYS A 130 -2.15 -2.60 -5.07
C CYS A 130 -3.53 -3.24 -4.85
N LYS A 131 -4.00 -4.04 -5.81
CA LYS A 131 -5.21 -4.85 -5.67
C LYS A 131 -4.87 -6.13 -4.91
N VAL A 132 -5.49 -6.36 -3.76
CA VAL A 132 -5.28 -7.55 -2.94
C VAL A 132 -6.55 -8.36 -2.90
N LYS A 133 -6.45 -9.65 -3.31
CA LYS A 133 -7.50 -10.65 -3.20
C LYS A 133 -7.15 -11.62 -2.09
N VAL A 134 -8.02 -11.70 -1.08
CA VAL A 134 -7.97 -12.77 -0.07
C VAL A 134 -8.82 -13.92 -0.59
N LYS A 135 -8.21 -15.10 -0.78
CA LYS A 135 -8.86 -16.27 -1.37
C LYS A 135 -9.87 -16.89 -0.40
N TYR A 136 -10.88 -17.55 -0.95
CA TYR A 136 -11.69 -18.49 -0.18
C TYR A 136 -10.86 -19.72 0.15
N PRO A 137 -10.95 -20.26 1.38
CA PRO A 137 -10.26 -21.49 1.73
C PRO A 137 -10.81 -22.66 0.90
N VAL A 138 -9.90 -23.55 0.50
CA VAL A 138 -10.24 -24.80 -0.14
C VAL A 138 -10.14 -25.91 0.91
N ILE A 139 -11.14 -26.78 0.99
CA ILE A 139 -11.16 -27.95 1.86
C ILE A 139 -11.00 -29.18 0.97
N THR A 140 -10.05 -30.06 1.33
CA THR A 140 -9.83 -31.34 0.68
C THR A 140 -10.00 -32.46 1.72
N LEU A 141 -10.81 -33.46 1.41
CA LEU A 141 -10.99 -34.65 2.23
C LEU A 141 -10.08 -35.78 1.72
N ASP A 142 -9.58 -36.60 2.65
CA ASP A 142 -8.84 -37.84 2.33
C ASP A 142 -9.75 -38.89 1.67
N LYS A 143 -11.05 -38.91 2.02
CA LYS A 143 -12.04 -39.82 1.46
C LYS A 143 -13.34 -39.07 1.14
N THR A 144 -13.88 -39.29 -0.03
CA THR A 144 -15.18 -38.70 -0.46
C THR A 144 -16.37 -39.66 -0.27
N SER A 145 -16.10 -40.94 0.02
CA SER A 145 -17.09 -41.97 0.32
C SER A 145 -16.51 -43.04 1.25
N ILE A 146 -17.31 -43.48 2.22
CA ILE A 146 -17.01 -44.59 3.10
C ILE A 146 -18.26 -45.42 3.30
N THR A 147 -18.10 -46.72 3.48
CA THR A 147 -19.19 -47.64 3.85
C THR A 147 -18.88 -48.28 5.21
N LEU A 148 -19.84 -48.24 6.14
CA LEU A 148 -19.67 -48.74 7.47
C LEU A 148 -20.90 -49.65 7.84
N TYR A 149 -20.66 -50.68 8.61
CA TYR A 149 -21.74 -51.40 9.30
C TYR A 149 -22.07 -50.69 10.61
N ARG A 150 -23.29 -50.93 11.10
CA ARG A 150 -23.75 -50.35 12.35
C ARG A 150 -22.76 -50.56 13.50
N GLY A 151 -22.43 -49.52 14.22
CA GLY A 151 -21.47 -49.50 15.33
C GLY A 151 -19.97 -49.41 14.88
N GLN A 152 -19.69 -49.49 13.61
CA GLN A 152 -18.30 -49.29 13.12
C GLN A 152 -17.94 -47.80 13.14
N LYS A 153 -16.61 -47.57 13.23
CA LYS A 153 -16.01 -46.24 13.17
C LYS A 153 -15.05 -46.10 12.03
N ALA A 154 -14.97 -44.92 11.43
CA ALA A 154 -13.93 -44.58 10.46
C ALA A 154 -13.43 -43.14 10.72
N GLN A 155 -12.15 -42.94 10.46
CA GLN A 155 -11.54 -41.61 10.52
C GLN A 155 -11.61 -40.93 9.16
N LEU A 156 -12.12 -39.70 9.11
CA LEU A 156 -11.97 -38.77 8.01
C LEU A 156 -10.95 -37.70 8.39
N SER A 157 -10.12 -37.33 7.42
CA SER A 157 -9.17 -36.24 7.54
C SER A 157 -9.48 -35.17 6.50
N ALA A 158 -9.35 -33.91 6.91
CA ALA A 158 -9.51 -32.79 6.01
C ALA A 158 -8.30 -31.85 6.11
N SER A 159 -7.82 -31.39 4.97
CA SER A 159 -6.88 -30.26 4.90
C SER A 159 -7.60 -29.02 4.44
N VAL A 160 -7.28 -27.87 5.05
CA VAL A 160 -7.84 -26.58 4.71
C VAL A 160 -6.71 -25.64 4.32
N SER A 161 -6.79 -25.03 3.13
CA SER A 161 -5.70 -24.18 2.59
C SER A 161 -5.32 -23.01 3.50
N SER A 162 -6.27 -22.50 4.30
CA SER A 162 -6.05 -21.43 5.28
C SER A 162 -5.46 -21.89 6.62
N GLY A 163 -5.23 -23.20 6.80
CA GLY A 163 -4.76 -23.78 8.07
C GLY A 163 -5.77 -23.74 9.24
N ILE A 164 -6.99 -23.27 9.00
CA ILE A 164 -8.04 -23.23 10.02
C ILE A 164 -8.71 -24.62 10.06
N PRO A 165 -8.82 -25.26 11.25
CA PRO A 165 -9.46 -26.58 11.35
C PRO A 165 -10.90 -26.56 10.80
N PRO A 166 -11.33 -27.65 10.10
CA PRO A 166 -12.69 -27.77 9.62
C PRO A 166 -13.67 -28.01 10.77
N VAL A 167 -14.92 -27.63 10.55
CA VAL A 167 -16.03 -28.01 11.45
C VAL A 167 -16.79 -29.15 10.82
N TRP A 168 -16.87 -30.28 11.54
CA TRP A 168 -17.56 -31.48 11.10
C TRP A 168 -19.03 -31.49 11.49
N LYS A 169 -19.91 -31.92 10.59
CA LYS A 169 -21.34 -32.03 10.84
C LYS A 169 -21.96 -33.13 10.00
N SER A 170 -22.75 -33.99 10.62
CA SER A 170 -23.62 -34.93 9.92
C SER A 170 -24.99 -34.27 9.63
N ASN A 171 -25.47 -34.40 8.41
CA ASN A 171 -26.81 -33.97 8.00
C ASN A 171 -27.91 -34.93 8.46
N LYS A 172 -27.55 -36.20 8.83
CA LYS A 172 -28.48 -37.23 9.29
C LYS A 172 -27.88 -38.05 10.43
N LYS A 173 -27.94 -37.51 11.65
CA LYS A 173 -27.34 -38.09 12.86
C LYS A 173 -27.92 -39.46 13.24
N SER A 174 -29.15 -39.81 12.76
CA SER A 174 -29.76 -41.14 12.95
C SER A 174 -29.10 -42.23 12.10
N VAL A 175 -28.27 -41.89 11.12
CA VAL A 175 -27.49 -42.82 10.27
C VAL A 175 -26.05 -42.89 10.71
N ALA A 176 -25.41 -41.72 10.88
CA ALA A 176 -24.03 -41.64 11.34
C ALA A 176 -23.80 -40.30 12.05
N VAL A 177 -22.96 -40.31 13.08
CA VAL A 177 -22.49 -39.12 13.77
C VAL A 177 -21.01 -38.88 13.44
N VAL A 178 -20.56 -37.64 13.52
CA VAL A 178 -19.15 -37.28 13.41
C VAL A 178 -18.75 -36.40 14.59
N ASP A 179 -17.61 -36.69 15.19
CA ASP A 179 -17.04 -35.88 16.27
C ASP A 179 -16.20 -34.70 15.74
N GLU A 180 -15.67 -33.88 16.65
CA GLU A 180 -14.84 -32.72 16.34
C GLU A 180 -13.50 -33.08 15.67
N ASN A 181 -13.01 -34.32 15.83
CA ASN A 181 -11.79 -34.85 15.27
C ASN A 181 -12.00 -35.54 13.90
N GLY A 182 -13.24 -35.59 13.42
CA GLY A 182 -13.59 -36.24 12.16
C GLY A 182 -13.81 -37.74 12.25
N THR A 183 -13.97 -38.31 13.47
CA THR A 183 -14.33 -39.72 13.64
C THR A 183 -15.82 -39.91 13.35
N VAL A 184 -16.13 -40.68 12.32
CA VAL A 184 -17.52 -41.06 11.96
C VAL A 184 -17.88 -42.37 12.66
N THR A 185 -19.06 -42.42 13.29
CA THR A 185 -19.63 -43.62 13.89
C THR A 185 -20.98 -43.87 13.24
N ALA A 186 -21.21 -45.09 12.71
CA ALA A 186 -22.45 -45.54 12.08
C ALA A 186 -23.43 -46.19 13.06
#